data_3efe2cd618ac4b320dc8fcbe2358e9bb
#
_entry.id   3efe2cd618ac4b320dc8fcbe2358e9bb
#
_cell.length_a   1.000
_cell.length_b   1.000
_cell.length_c   1.000
_cell.angle_alpha   90.00
_cell.angle_beta   90.00
_cell.angle_gamma   90.00
#
_symmetry.space_group_name_H-M   'P 1'
#
loop_
_entity.id
_entity.type
_entity.pdbx_description
1 polymer ?
#
loop_
_entity_poly.entity_id
_entity_poly.type
_entity_poly.pdbx_seq_one_letter_code
_entity_poly.pdbx_strand_id
1 'polypeptide(L)'
;MQISVIDLLVPTEIQVDDVTPNLSKITLEPLERGFGHTLGNALRRILLSSMPGAAVTDVAIDGISHEYSTIEGVREDVIDILLNIKDMPVNVIEGNQAEITLDVTGPCDVLASSFEVPGNVELVNPDFHIATIVDKVNLKMTLTVRTGRGYEPADLRDDEDRVVGALKVDASYSPVRRVSYTVDNARFEKRTDLDKLVIELETDGTLDPKMAIEHSATILQQQLSAFVDLDAIAEQEAKKDQNDFDPFLLRSIEELELTVRSTNCLKAESIFLIGDLIHRSEFDLLKTPNLGKKSLNEIKDVLASKDLSLGMNVENWPPVG
;
A
#
# COMPACT_ATOMS: atom_id res chain seq x y z
N MET A 1 26.04 -23.18 -11.12
CA MET A 1 25.44 -22.24 -10.18
C MET A 1 24.05 -21.92 -10.72
N GLN A 2 23.01 -22.52 -10.17
CA GLN A 2 21.64 -22.08 -10.45
C GLN A 2 21.45 -20.83 -9.60
N ILE A 3 21.39 -19.66 -10.25
CA ILE A 3 20.96 -18.42 -9.59
C ILE A 3 19.49 -18.61 -9.29
N SER A 4 19.16 -18.72 -8.01
CA SER A 4 17.76 -18.77 -7.57
C SER A 4 17.11 -17.42 -7.92
N VAL A 5 15.91 -17.44 -8.48
CA VAL A 5 15.11 -16.25 -8.79
C VAL A 5 14.81 -15.44 -7.50
N ILE A 6 15.06 -16.05 -6.33
CA ILE A 6 14.77 -15.54 -4.99
C ILE A 6 15.93 -14.72 -4.39
N ASP A 7 17.13 -14.73 -5.01
CA ASP A 7 18.32 -14.04 -4.48
C ASP A 7 18.44 -12.56 -4.91
N LEU A 8 17.38 -11.97 -5.45
CA LEU A 8 17.33 -10.55 -5.79
C LEU A 8 17.10 -9.71 -4.53
N LEU A 9 17.78 -8.57 -4.45
CA LEU A 9 17.57 -7.60 -3.39
C LEU A 9 16.14 -7.04 -3.48
N VAL A 10 15.42 -7.17 -2.39
CA VAL A 10 14.06 -6.61 -2.25
C VAL A 10 14.15 -5.40 -1.32
N PRO A 11 13.63 -4.23 -1.73
CA PRO A 11 13.60 -3.06 -0.85
C PRO A 11 12.66 -3.33 0.33
N THR A 12 13.11 -3.00 1.53
CA THR A 12 12.37 -3.25 2.78
C THR A 12 11.65 -2.00 3.29
N GLU A 13 12.08 -0.82 2.88
CA GLU A 13 11.54 0.45 3.36
C GLU A 13 11.18 1.37 2.21
N ILE A 14 10.04 2.04 2.36
CA ILE A 14 9.58 3.12 1.49
C ILE A 14 9.73 4.42 2.28
N GLN A 15 10.51 5.37 1.75
CA GLN A 15 10.61 6.71 2.32
C GLN A 15 9.61 7.62 1.61
N VAL A 16 8.76 8.28 2.38
CA VAL A 16 7.77 9.23 1.89
C VAL A 16 8.10 10.61 2.46
N ASP A 17 8.44 11.54 1.58
CA ASP A 17 8.72 12.93 1.91
C ASP A 17 7.58 13.80 1.36
N ASP A 18 6.75 14.33 2.23
CA ASP A 18 5.65 15.21 1.87
C ASP A 18 6.17 16.62 1.63
N VAL A 19 6.13 17.06 0.37
CA VAL A 19 6.54 18.41 -0.06
C VAL A 19 5.41 19.40 0.20
N THR A 20 4.18 19.02 -0.11
CA THR A 20 2.94 19.73 0.20
C THR A 20 1.86 18.70 0.55
N PRO A 21 0.70 19.10 1.11
CA PRO A 21 -0.36 18.14 1.42
C PRO A 21 -0.78 17.26 0.24
N ASN A 22 -0.64 17.76 -0.99
CA ASN A 22 -1.07 17.07 -2.20
C ASN A 22 0.10 16.59 -3.08
N LEU A 23 1.35 16.88 -2.70
CA LEU A 23 2.55 16.49 -3.45
C LEU A 23 3.53 15.77 -2.54
N SER A 24 3.79 14.51 -2.84
CA SER A 24 4.75 13.69 -2.10
C SER A 24 5.81 13.13 -3.02
N LYS A 25 7.00 12.97 -2.47
CA LYS A 25 8.14 12.33 -3.09
C LYS A 25 8.38 11.00 -2.40
N ILE A 26 8.25 9.92 -3.15
CA ILE A 26 8.34 8.55 -2.65
C ILE A 26 9.62 7.94 -3.19
N THR A 27 10.49 7.50 -2.28
CA THR A 27 11.78 6.91 -2.60
C THR A 27 11.78 5.43 -2.25
N LEU A 28 12.20 4.61 -3.18
CA LEU A 28 12.36 3.16 -3.03
C LEU A 28 13.79 2.75 -3.39
N GLU A 29 14.54 2.26 -2.42
CA GLU A 29 15.91 1.80 -2.56
C GLU A 29 16.28 0.75 -1.49
N PRO A 30 17.25 -0.18 -1.76
CA PRO A 30 17.88 -0.43 -3.04
C PRO A 30 17.05 -1.35 -3.94
N LEU A 31 17.15 -1.17 -5.25
CA LEU A 31 16.57 -2.05 -6.26
C LEU A 31 17.69 -2.67 -7.12
N GLU A 32 17.49 -3.88 -7.61
CA GLU A 32 18.38 -4.44 -8.62
C GLU A 32 18.34 -3.63 -9.92
N ARG A 33 19.45 -3.59 -10.62
CA ARG A 33 19.63 -2.80 -11.83
C ARG A 33 18.54 -3.08 -12.88
N GLY A 34 17.89 -2.03 -13.35
CA GLY A 34 16.81 -2.06 -14.34
C GLY A 34 15.41 -2.15 -13.73
N PHE A 35 15.26 -2.58 -12.48
CA PHE A 35 13.96 -2.65 -11.80
C PHE A 35 13.37 -1.27 -11.52
N GLY A 36 14.20 -0.25 -11.32
CA GLY A 36 13.74 1.13 -11.14
C GLY A 36 12.84 1.59 -12.29
N HIS A 37 13.26 1.41 -13.54
CA HIS A 37 12.46 1.76 -14.71
C HIS A 37 11.24 0.85 -14.89
N THR A 38 11.38 -0.44 -14.64
CA THR A 38 10.26 -1.41 -14.77
C THR A 38 9.15 -1.08 -13.80
N LEU A 39 9.46 -0.95 -12.51
CA LEU A 39 8.49 -0.63 -11.46
C LEU A 39 7.96 0.80 -11.59
N GLY A 40 8.85 1.77 -11.85
CA GLY A 40 8.46 3.17 -12.00
C GLY A 40 7.45 3.38 -13.13
N ASN A 41 7.66 2.77 -14.29
CA ASN A 41 6.71 2.86 -15.40
C ASN A 41 5.40 2.11 -15.11
N ALA A 42 5.47 0.92 -14.52
CA ALA A 42 4.27 0.15 -14.19
C ALA A 42 3.40 0.89 -13.16
N LEU A 43 3.99 1.35 -12.05
CA LEU A 43 3.29 2.09 -11.00
C LEU A 43 2.72 3.41 -11.55
N ARG A 44 3.51 4.18 -12.32
CA ARG A 44 3.02 5.41 -12.95
C ARG A 44 1.77 5.17 -13.79
N ARG A 45 1.74 4.12 -14.60
CA ARG A 45 0.59 3.82 -15.44
C ARG A 45 -0.65 3.43 -14.63
N ILE A 46 -0.47 2.64 -13.59
CA ILE A 46 -1.56 2.22 -12.70
C ILE A 46 -2.10 3.43 -11.92
N LEU A 47 -1.22 4.27 -11.38
CA LEU A 47 -1.61 5.49 -10.67
C LEU A 47 -2.47 6.43 -11.51
N LEU A 48 -2.13 6.60 -12.79
CA LEU A 48 -2.87 7.50 -13.68
C LEU A 48 -4.18 6.90 -14.23
N SER A 49 -4.28 5.56 -14.35
CA SER A 49 -5.39 4.93 -15.07
C SER A 49 -6.34 4.12 -14.19
N SER A 50 -5.90 3.67 -13.01
CA SER A 50 -6.61 2.60 -12.29
C SER A 50 -7.02 2.96 -10.87
N MET A 51 -6.66 4.15 -10.40
CA MET A 51 -7.07 4.61 -9.07
C MET A 51 -8.58 4.86 -9.03
N PRO A 52 -9.27 4.36 -8.01
CA PRO A 52 -10.67 4.68 -7.78
C PRO A 52 -10.80 6.13 -7.29
N GLY A 53 -11.87 6.77 -7.66
CA GLY A 53 -12.21 8.12 -7.20
C GLY A 53 -13.67 8.42 -7.46
N ALA A 54 -14.07 9.68 -7.27
CA ALA A 54 -15.40 10.16 -7.51
C ALA A 54 -15.38 11.39 -8.42
N ALA A 55 -16.43 11.58 -9.20
CA ALA A 55 -16.59 12.73 -10.07
C ALA A 55 -18.07 13.08 -10.25
N VAL A 56 -18.32 14.34 -10.58
CA VAL A 56 -19.66 14.78 -10.99
C VAL A 56 -19.92 14.28 -12.41
N THR A 57 -21.03 13.57 -12.59
CA THR A 57 -21.43 12.96 -13.86
C THR A 57 -22.55 13.72 -14.55
N ASP A 58 -23.50 14.26 -13.77
CA ASP A 58 -24.66 14.94 -14.29
C ASP A 58 -24.92 16.20 -13.48
N VAL A 59 -25.34 17.28 -14.16
CA VAL A 59 -25.62 18.58 -13.57
C VAL A 59 -27.00 19.04 -14.06
N ALA A 60 -27.96 19.18 -13.16
CA ALA A 60 -29.25 19.79 -13.44
C ALA A 60 -29.24 21.24 -12.93
N ILE A 61 -29.43 22.20 -13.83
CA ILE A 61 -29.56 23.64 -13.49
C ILE A 61 -30.98 24.06 -13.80
N ASP A 62 -31.66 24.71 -12.84
CA ASP A 62 -33.04 25.16 -13.03
C ASP A 62 -33.15 26.16 -14.19
N GLY A 63 -34.09 25.87 -15.10
CA GLY A 63 -34.33 26.72 -16.30
C GLY A 63 -33.34 26.50 -17.45
N ILE A 64 -32.35 25.59 -17.36
CA ILE A 64 -31.35 25.32 -18.39
C ILE A 64 -31.59 23.96 -18.99
N SER A 65 -31.66 23.88 -20.33
CA SER A 65 -31.86 22.65 -21.09
C SER A 65 -30.68 22.19 -21.93
N HIS A 66 -29.67 23.03 -22.14
CA HIS A 66 -28.47 22.73 -22.92
C HIS A 66 -27.26 23.54 -22.45
N GLU A 67 -26.07 23.02 -22.68
CA GLU A 67 -24.79 23.56 -22.22
C GLU A 67 -24.40 24.90 -22.85
N TYR A 68 -24.91 25.21 -24.04
CA TYR A 68 -24.64 26.46 -24.77
C TYR A 68 -25.57 27.62 -24.35
N SER A 69 -26.06 27.61 -23.13
CA SER A 69 -26.92 28.65 -22.55
C SER A 69 -26.11 29.61 -21.69
N THR A 70 -26.68 30.80 -21.47
CA THR A 70 -26.22 31.77 -20.47
C THR A 70 -27.29 31.94 -19.40
N ILE A 71 -26.88 32.22 -18.17
CA ILE A 71 -27.78 32.49 -17.05
C ILE A 71 -27.80 33.97 -16.77
N GLU A 72 -28.96 34.66 -16.90
CA GLU A 72 -29.02 36.07 -16.59
C GLU A 72 -28.61 36.35 -15.15
N GLY A 73 -27.69 37.32 -14.95
CA GLY A 73 -27.19 37.69 -13.63
C GLY A 73 -26.07 36.79 -13.09
N VAL A 74 -25.61 35.82 -13.85
CA VAL A 74 -24.38 35.04 -13.59
C VAL A 74 -23.33 35.45 -14.57
N ARG A 75 -22.09 35.59 -14.13
CA ARG A 75 -20.95 36.06 -14.92
C ARG A 75 -20.45 34.99 -15.89
N GLU A 76 -20.36 33.75 -15.43
CA GLU A 76 -19.86 32.61 -16.19
C GLU A 76 -20.98 32.00 -17.05
N ASP A 77 -20.61 31.53 -18.24
CA ASP A 77 -21.49 30.72 -19.07
C ASP A 77 -21.69 29.32 -18.49
N VAL A 78 -22.76 28.64 -18.91
CA VAL A 78 -23.05 27.26 -18.42
C VAL A 78 -21.89 26.32 -18.67
N ILE A 79 -21.19 26.44 -19.82
CA ILE A 79 -20.00 25.63 -20.13
C ILE A 79 -18.88 25.87 -19.10
N ASP A 80 -18.61 27.13 -18.74
CA ASP A 80 -17.57 27.48 -17.76
C ASP A 80 -17.95 26.91 -16.38
N ILE A 81 -19.21 26.97 -15.99
CA ILE A 81 -19.73 26.37 -14.74
C ILE A 81 -19.52 24.86 -14.77
N LEU A 82 -19.84 24.18 -15.88
CA LEU A 82 -19.65 22.73 -16.02
C LEU A 82 -18.17 22.33 -15.95
N LEU A 83 -17.28 23.13 -16.53
CA LEU A 83 -15.83 22.92 -16.45
C LEU A 83 -15.31 23.09 -15.03
N ASN A 84 -15.78 24.12 -14.31
CA ASN A 84 -15.44 24.30 -12.91
C ASN A 84 -15.93 23.14 -12.05
N ILE A 85 -17.18 22.68 -12.26
CA ILE A 85 -17.74 21.53 -11.54
C ILE A 85 -16.98 20.24 -11.85
N LYS A 86 -16.55 20.04 -13.10
CA LYS A 86 -15.75 18.88 -13.52
C LYS A 86 -14.42 18.80 -12.77
N ASP A 87 -13.79 19.94 -12.50
CA ASP A 87 -12.49 20.02 -11.83
C ASP A 87 -12.59 20.05 -10.29
N MET A 88 -13.80 20.14 -9.74
CA MET A 88 -14.05 20.17 -8.30
C MET A 88 -13.71 18.82 -7.65
N PRO A 89 -12.77 18.77 -6.70
CA PRO A 89 -12.41 17.53 -6.02
C PRO A 89 -13.50 17.13 -5.04
N VAL A 90 -14.07 15.95 -5.29
CA VAL A 90 -15.15 15.39 -4.50
C VAL A 90 -14.81 13.95 -4.09
N ASN A 91 -15.16 13.57 -2.86
CA ASN A 91 -14.97 12.23 -2.33
C ASN A 91 -16.32 11.65 -1.88
N VAL A 92 -16.59 10.40 -2.22
CA VAL A 92 -17.77 9.65 -1.76
C VAL A 92 -17.30 8.61 -0.74
N ILE A 93 -17.73 8.77 0.52
CA ILE A 93 -17.32 7.93 1.64
C ILE A 93 -18.08 6.60 1.63
N GLU A 94 -19.40 6.65 1.37
CA GLU A 94 -20.25 5.47 1.34
C GLU A 94 -21.19 5.49 0.14
N GLY A 95 -21.31 4.35 -0.54
CA GLY A 95 -22.16 4.18 -1.71
C GLY A 95 -21.42 4.42 -3.03
N ASN A 96 -22.16 4.26 -4.14
CA ASN A 96 -21.63 4.41 -5.50
C ASN A 96 -22.12 5.70 -6.17
N GLN A 97 -23.13 6.33 -5.59
CA GLN A 97 -23.77 7.55 -6.11
C GLN A 97 -24.29 8.41 -4.98
N ALA A 98 -24.21 9.73 -5.15
CA ALA A 98 -24.77 10.71 -4.24
C ALA A 98 -25.26 11.94 -5.00
N GLU A 99 -26.18 12.70 -4.42
CA GLU A 99 -26.66 13.96 -4.95
C GLU A 99 -26.26 15.11 -4.02
N ILE A 100 -25.75 16.19 -4.59
CA ILE A 100 -25.41 17.43 -3.91
C ILE A 100 -26.26 18.55 -4.50
N THR A 101 -26.80 19.42 -3.66
CA THR A 101 -27.72 20.49 -4.10
C THR A 101 -27.15 21.87 -3.76
N LEU A 102 -27.46 22.84 -4.60
CA LEU A 102 -27.18 24.26 -4.41
C LEU A 102 -28.46 25.05 -4.54
N ASP A 103 -28.70 25.97 -3.59
CA ASP A 103 -29.79 26.95 -3.65
C ASP A 103 -29.27 28.27 -3.07
N VAL A 104 -28.76 29.15 -3.93
CA VAL A 104 -28.12 30.41 -3.53
C VAL A 104 -28.70 31.61 -4.28
N THR A 105 -28.95 32.67 -3.55
CA THR A 105 -29.46 33.95 -4.11
C THR A 105 -28.36 35.01 -4.06
N GLY A 106 -28.02 35.60 -5.22
CA GLY A 106 -26.97 36.61 -5.36
C GLY A 106 -27.32 38.02 -4.81
N PRO A 107 -26.38 38.95 -4.89
CA PRO A 107 -25.05 38.81 -5.48
C PRO A 107 -24.05 38.13 -4.52
N CYS A 108 -23.33 37.14 -4.98
CA CYS A 108 -22.28 36.44 -4.23
C CYS A 108 -21.41 35.56 -5.13
N ASP A 109 -20.23 35.16 -4.64
CA ASP A 109 -19.43 34.14 -5.25
C ASP A 109 -19.91 32.76 -4.77
N VAL A 110 -20.20 31.87 -5.71
CA VAL A 110 -20.59 30.50 -5.45
C VAL A 110 -19.35 29.63 -5.34
N LEU A 111 -19.09 29.15 -4.14
CA LEU A 111 -17.96 28.28 -3.83
C LEU A 111 -18.47 26.86 -3.59
N ALA A 112 -17.54 25.89 -3.57
CA ALA A 112 -17.89 24.51 -3.24
C ALA A 112 -18.56 24.39 -1.86
N SER A 113 -18.17 25.23 -0.89
CA SER A 113 -18.80 25.30 0.44
C SER A 113 -20.26 25.75 0.45
N SER A 114 -20.74 26.32 -0.66
CA SER A 114 -22.15 26.77 -0.80
C SER A 114 -23.12 25.61 -1.08
N PHE A 115 -22.60 24.42 -1.42
CA PHE A 115 -23.41 23.25 -1.68
C PHE A 115 -23.89 22.60 -0.39
N GLU A 116 -25.13 22.11 -0.39
CA GLU A 116 -25.63 21.21 0.63
C GLU A 116 -25.19 19.79 0.32
N VAL A 117 -24.29 19.28 1.16
CA VAL A 117 -23.62 17.99 0.96
C VAL A 117 -24.17 16.96 1.93
N PRO A 118 -24.66 15.80 1.44
CA PRO A 118 -25.09 14.72 2.32
C PRO A 118 -23.89 14.13 3.08
N GLY A 119 -24.11 13.53 4.23
CA GLY A 119 -23.04 13.02 5.12
C GLY A 119 -22.14 11.94 4.54
N ASN A 120 -22.48 11.36 3.39
CA ASN A 120 -21.71 10.37 2.67
C ASN A 120 -20.78 10.96 1.59
N VAL A 121 -20.75 12.30 1.43
CA VAL A 121 -19.89 13.00 0.47
C VAL A 121 -19.06 14.05 1.20
N GLU A 122 -17.82 14.24 0.75
CA GLU A 122 -16.91 15.23 1.27
C GLU A 122 -16.35 16.08 0.10
N LEU A 123 -16.38 17.41 0.27
CA LEU A 123 -15.73 18.35 -0.64
C LEU A 123 -14.37 18.72 -0.05
N VAL A 124 -13.31 18.32 -0.74
CA VAL A 124 -11.92 18.47 -0.24
C VAL A 124 -11.48 19.93 -0.22
N ASN A 125 -11.90 20.70 -1.22
CA ASN A 125 -11.58 22.12 -1.31
C ASN A 125 -12.84 22.97 -1.19
N PRO A 126 -13.20 23.46 0.00
CA PRO A 126 -14.40 24.28 0.21
C PRO A 126 -14.36 25.64 -0.48
N ASP A 127 -13.16 26.19 -0.74
CA ASP A 127 -12.97 27.49 -1.36
C ASP A 127 -12.90 27.41 -2.90
N PHE A 128 -13.18 26.24 -3.48
CA PHE A 128 -13.16 26.05 -4.93
C PHE A 128 -14.27 26.86 -5.59
N HIS A 129 -13.89 27.74 -6.54
CA HIS A 129 -14.81 28.64 -7.22
C HIS A 129 -15.61 27.93 -8.31
N ILE A 130 -16.93 28.11 -8.33
CA ILE A 130 -17.87 27.53 -9.30
C ILE A 130 -18.43 28.60 -10.23
N ALA A 131 -19.01 29.65 -9.67
CA ALA A 131 -19.64 30.74 -10.43
C ALA A 131 -19.73 32.03 -9.61
N THR A 132 -19.94 33.16 -10.26
CA THR A 132 -20.15 34.47 -9.64
C THR A 132 -21.54 34.98 -10.01
N ILE A 133 -22.42 35.17 -9.05
CA ILE A 133 -23.74 35.77 -9.25
C ILE A 133 -23.62 37.28 -9.03
N VAL A 134 -23.92 38.09 -10.07
CA VAL A 134 -23.80 39.55 -10.04
C VAL A 134 -25.08 40.22 -9.63
N ASP A 135 -26.21 39.68 -10.06
CA ASP A 135 -27.56 40.26 -9.81
C ASP A 135 -28.33 39.45 -8.75
N LYS A 136 -29.49 39.96 -8.36
CA LYS A 136 -30.39 39.26 -7.43
C LYS A 136 -31.16 38.11 -8.13
N VAL A 137 -30.43 37.12 -8.54
CA VAL A 137 -30.98 35.90 -9.16
C VAL A 137 -30.72 34.72 -8.25
N ASN A 138 -31.68 33.79 -8.24
CA ASN A 138 -31.52 32.54 -7.51
C ASN A 138 -30.98 31.48 -8.43
N LEU A 139 -29.85 30.90 -8.06
CA LEU A 139 -29.19 29.79 -8.77
C LEU A 139 -29.44 28.47 -8.03
N LYS A 140 -30.19 27.58 -8.69
CA LYS A 140 -30.47 26.23 -8.18
C LYS A 140 -29.78 25.22 -9.07
N MET A 141 -29.01 24.32 -8.46
CA MET A 141 -28.34 23.23 -9.16
C MET A 141 -28.42 21.94 -8.35
N THR A 142 -28.51 20.81 -9.04
CA THR A 142 -28.38 19.47 -8.46
C THR A 142 -27.27 18.75 -9.23
N LEU A 143 -26.28 18.30 -8.51
CA LEU A 143 -25.13 17.56 -9.04
C LEU A 143 -25.26 16.09 -8.66
N THR A 144 -25.10 15.21 -9.62
CA THR A 144 -24.99 13.78 -9.37
C THR A 144 -23.52 13.40 -9.37
N VAL A 145 -23.03 12.87 -8.25
CA VAL A 145 -21.66 12.37 -8.07
C VAL A 145 -21.69 10.87 -8.14
N ARG A 146 -20.75 10.27 -8.89
CA ARG A 146 -20.57 8.81 -8.96
C ARG A 146 -19.14 8.42 -8.65
N THR A 147 -18.96 7.20 -8.16
CA THR A 147 -17.64 6.58 -8.03
C THR A 147 -17.29 5.82 -9.28
N GLY A 148 -16.00 5.85 -9.66
CA GLY A 148 -15.53 5.16 -10.86
C GLY A 148 -14.01 5.09 -10.93
N ARG A 149 -13.48 4.83 -12.13
CA ARG A 149 -12.03 4.76 -12.39
C ARG A 149 -11.69 5.40 -13.72
N GLY A 150 -10.57 6.12 -13.75
CA GLY A 150 -10.03 6.72 -14.96
C GLY A 150 -10.92 7.83 -15.52
N TYR A 151 -11.19 7.79 -16.82
CA TYR A 151 -11.97 8.81 -17.54
C TYR A 151 -13.13 8.16 -18.28
N GLU A 152 -14.32 8.71 -18.12
CA GLU A 152 -15.55 8.26 -18.73
C GLU A 152 -16.21 9.40 -19.51
N PRO A 153 -16.19 9.36 -20.85
CA PRO A 153 -16.88 10.34 -21.67
C PRO A 153 -18.40 10.34 -21.43
N ALA A 154 -18.99 11.53 -21.49
CA ALA A 154 -20.43 11.73 -21.31
C ALA A 154 -21.28 10.93 -22.33
N ASP A 155 -20.79 10.81 -23.57
CA ASP A 155 -21.48 10.14 -24.68
C ASP A 155 -21.59 8.61 -24.52
N LEU A 156 -20.69 8.00 -23.73
CA LEU A 156 -20.65 6.54 -23.54
C LEU A 156 -21.54 6.06 -22.38
N ARG A 157 -22.11 6.98 -21.60
CA ARG A 157 -22.97 6.63 -20.48
C ARG A 157 -24.41 6.41 -20.90
N ASP A 158 -24.99 5.33 -20.38
CA ASP A 158 -26.42 5.02 -20.57
C ASP A 158 -27.32 6.01 -19.86
N ASP A 159 -28.50 6.28 -20.45
CA ASP A 159 -29.47 7.28 -19.94
C ASP A 159 -30.54 6.68 -19.02
N GLU A 160 -30.45 5.40 -18.66
CA GLU A 160 -31.54 4.67 -17.98
C GLU A 160 -31.95 5.28 -16.62
N ASP A 161 -31.03 5.89 -15.88
CA ASP A 161 -31.27 6.45 -14.53
C ASP A 161 -31.15 7.99 -14.49
N ARG A 162 -31.27 8.67 -15.61
CA ARG A 162 -31.01 10.10 -15.71
C ARG A 162 -32.22 10.97 -15.35
N VAL A 163 -31.96 12.03 -14.58
CA VAL A 163 -32.96 13.11 -14.38
C VAL A 163 -33.19 13.83 -15.70
N VAL A 164 -34.47 13.95 -16.10
CA VAL A 164 -34.85 14.66 -17.34
C VAL A 164 -34.37 16.10 -17.29
N GLY A 165 -33.59 16.53 -18.29
CA GLY A 165 -33.03 17.88 -18.38
C GLY A 165 -31.68 18.08 -17.69
N ALA A 166 -31.08 17.05 -17.09
CA ALA A 166 -29.71 17.16 -16.58
C ALA A 166 -28.68 17.18 -17.73
N LEU A 167 -27.65 18.00 -17.60
CA LEU A 167 -26.53 18.11 -18.51
C LEU A 167 -25.49 17.04 -18.17
N LYS A 168 -25.01 16.31 -19.16
CA LYS A 168 -23.94 15.31 -18.97
C LYS A 168 -22.58 16.00 -18.92
N VAL A 169 -21.76 15.60 -17.97
CA VAL A 169 -20.37 16.05 -17.84
C VAL A 169 -19.44 14.86 -17.95
N ASP A 170 -18.34 15.01 -18.68
CA ASP A 170 -17.30 13.98 -18.71
C ASP A 170 -16.73 13.76 -17.31
N ALA A 171 -16.72 12.53 -16.85
CA ALA A 171 -16.24 12.19 -15.53
C ALA A 171 -14.75 11.83 -15.55
N SER A 172 -13.93 12.58 -14.81
CA SER A 172 -12.55 12.25 -14.52
C SER A 172 -12.45 11.77 -13.07
N TYR A 173 -12.47 10.45 -12.89
CA TYR A 173 -12.47 9.86 -11.55
C TYR A 173 -11.09 9.79 -10.92
N SER A 174 -10.01 10.02 -11.70
CA SER A 174 -8.65 9.84 -11.19
C SER A 174 -8.30 10.90 -10.13
N PRO A 175 -8.00 10.51 -8.88
CA PRO A 175 -7.52 11.44 -7.86
C PRO A 175 -6.08 11.90 -8.09
N VAL A 176 -5.39 11.28 -9.05
CA VAL A 176 -3.99 11.54 -9.34
C VAL A 176 -3.90 12.53 -10.50
N ARG A 177 -3.33 13.71 -10.22
CA ARG A 177 -3.14 14.79 -11.20
C ARG A 177 -1.86 14.61 -12.02
N ARG A 178 -0.76 14.28 -11.34
CA ARG A 178 0.56 14.15 -11.99
C ARG A 178 1.41 13.09 -11.33
N VAL A 179 2.07 12.27 -12.16
CA VAL A 179 3.08 11.30 -11.72
C VAL A 179 4.32 11.44 -12.58
N SER A 180 5.46 11.69 -11.97
CA SER A 180 6.77 11.59 -12.59
C SER A 180 7.65 10.63 -11.81
N TYR A 181 8.58 9.97 -12.48
CA TYR A 181 9.57 9.16 -11.79
C TYR A 181 10.97 9.38 -12.38
N THR A 182 11.96 9.27 -11.52
CA THR A 182 13.39 9.28 -11.88
C THR A 182 14.06 8.03 -11.29
N VAL A 183 15.10 7.57 -11.97
CA VAL A 183 15.89 6.45 -11.50
C VAL A 183 17.33 6.92 -11.39
N ASP A 184 17.86 6.90 -10.16
CA ASP A 184 19.20 7.27 -9.81
C ASP A 184 19.99 6.01 -9.40
N ASN A 185 21.31 6.14 -9.25
CA ASN A 185 22.12 5.06 -8.74
C ASN A 185 22.05 5.00 -7.20
N ALA A 186 21.81 3.82 -6.65
CA ALA A 186 21.90 3.53 -5.23
C ALA A 186 23.22 2.84 -4.88
N ARG A 187 23.71 3.10 -3.68
CA ARG A 187 24.83 2.37 -3.10
C ARG A 187 24.37 1.60 -1.88
N PHE A 188 24.57 0.28 -1.94
CA PHE A 188 24.30 -0.58 -0.80
C PHE A 188 25.53 -1.45 -0.53
N GLU A 189 26.14 -1.30 0.65
CA GLU A 189 27.39 -1.94 1.04
C GLU A 189 28.53 -1.69 0.02
N LYS A 190 28.96 -2.75 -0.68
CA LYS A 190 30.04 -2.72 -1.70
C LYS A 190 29.50 -2.57 -3.14
N ARG A 191 28.17 -2.66 -3.33
CA ARG A 191 27.51 -2.53 -4.63
C ARG A 191 27.14 -1.08 -4.89
N THR A 192 27.46 -0.60 -6.10
CA THR A 192 27.17 0.76 -6.56
C THR A 192 26.35 0.77 -7.85
N ASP A 193 25.93 -0.41 -8.29
CA ASP A 193 25.21 -0.68 -9.55
C ASP A 193 23.71 -0.87 -9.36
N LEU A 194 23.20 -0.49 -8.21
CA LEU A 194 21.80 -0.63 -7.85
C LEU A 194 21.00 0.61 -8.25
N ASP A 195 19.68 0.43 -8.46
CA ASP A 195 18.76 1.51 -8.79
C ASP A 195 18.13 2.08 -7.52
N LYS A 196 17.91 3.40 -7.54
CA LYS A 196 17.06 4.16 -6.62
C LYS A 196 15.91 4.74 -7.42
N LEU A 197 14.71 4.29 -7.14
CA LEU A 197 13.49 4.80 -7.74
C LEU A 197 12.92 5.94 -6.90
N VAL A 198 12.70 7.08 -7.53
CA VAL A 198 12.05 8.24 -6.93
C VAL A 198 10.80 8.56 -7.74
N ILE A 199 9.64 8.53 -7.08
CA ILE A 199 8.35 8.85 -7.69
C ILE A 199 7.85 10.15 -7.06
N GLU A 200 7.54 11.15 -7.89
CA GLU A 200 6.83 12.36 -7.48
C GLU A 200 5.36 12.21 -7.87
N LEU A 201 4.49 12.27 -6.87
CA LEU A 201 3.06 12.05 -6.99
C LEU A 201 2.30 13.28 -6.50
N GLU A 202 1.46 13.83 -7.36
CA GLU A 202 0.56 14.93 -7.05
C GLU A 202 -0.89 14.46 -7.16
N THR A 203 -1.64 14.61 -6.06
CA THR A 203 -3.05 14.26 -5.96
C THR A 203 -3.93 15.50 -5.90
N ASP A 204 -5.22 15.33 -6.04
CA ASP A 204 -6.22 16.41 -5.86
C ASP A 204 -6.63 16.62 -4.40
N GLY A 205 -6.08 15.83 -3.48
CA GLY A 205 -6.36 15.85 -2.04
C GLY A 205 -7.43 14.87 -1.58
N THR A 206 -8.14 14.18 -2.50
CA THR A 206 -9.13 13.15 -2.15
C THR A 206 -8.48 11.85 -1.70
N LEU A 207 -7.24 11.58 -2.13
CA LEU A 207 -6.49 10.38 -1.81
C LEU A 207 -5.08 10.77 -1.31
N ASP A 208 -4.71 10.22 -0.16
CA ASP A 208 -3.35 10.35 0.36
C ASP A 208 -2.33 9.70 -0.58
N PRO A 209 -1.23 10.39 -0.94
CA PRO A 209 -0.20 9.86 -1.84
C PRO A 209 0.39 8.52 -1.41
N LYS A 210 0.57 8.31 -0.11
CA LYS A 210 1.06 7.03 0.42
C LYS A 210 0.07 5.89 0.14
N MET A 211 -1.22 6.12 0.41
CA MET A 211 -2.27 5.14 0.11
C MET A 211 -2.39 4.88 -1.40
N ALA A 212 -2.20 5.92 -2.23
CA ALA A 212 -2.22 5.75 -3.69
C ALA A 212 -1.13 4.78 -4.17
N ILE A 213 0.09 4.89 -3.67
CA ILE A 213 1.19 3.96 -3.99
C ILE A 213 0.89 2.55 -3.50
N GLU A 214 0.42 2.39 -2.26
CA GLU A 214 0.06 1.08 -1.70
C GLU A 214 -1.05 0.41 -2.53
N HIS A 215 -2.09 1.15 -2.92
CA HIS A 215 -3.15 0.65 -3.80
C HIS A 215 -2.60 0.26 -5.18
N SER A 216 -1.73 1.10 -5.78
CA SER A 216 -1.15 0.80 -7.09
C SER A 216 -0.29 -0.46 -7.08
N ALA A 217 0.50 -0.66 -6.02
CA ALA A 217 1.31 -1.86 -5.82
C ALA A 217 0.43 -3.11 -5.62
N THR A 218 -0.63 -2.98 -4.84
CA THR A 218 -1.62 -4.06 -4.62
C THR A 218 -2.31 -4.47 -5.92
N ILE A 219 -2.73 -3.50 -6.75
CA ILE A 219 -3.32 -3.78 -8.05
C ILE A 219 -2.32 -4.54 -8.95
N LEU A 220 -1.05 -4.08 -8.97
CA LEU A 220 -0.01 -4.74 -9.76
C LEU A 220 0.21 -6.18 -9.29
N GLN A 221 0.32 -6.40 -7.99
CA GLN A 221 0.48 -7.72 -7.40
C GLN A 221 -0.69 -8.65 -7.74
N GLN A 222 -1.93 -8.16 -7.62
CA GLN A 222 -3.13 -8.92 -7.97
C GLN A 222 -3.16 -9.30 -9.45
N GLN A 223 -2.77 -8.40 -10.36
CA GLN A 223 -2.73 -8.70 -11.80
C GLN A 223 -1.64 -9.71 -12.16
N LEU A 224 -0.53 -9.72 -11.41
CA LEU A 224 0.56 -10.66 -11.60
C LEU A 224 0.29 -12.03 -10.96
N SER A 225 -0.64 -12.13 -10.02
CA SER A 225 -0.93 -13.37 -9.30
C SER A 225 -1.32 -14.55 -10.22
N ALA A 226 -1.96 -14.27 -11.36
CA ALA A 226 -2.31 -15.29 -12.35
C ALA A 226 -1.09 -15.94 -13.04
N PHE A 227 0.09 -15.28 -12.98
CA PHE A 227 1.33 -15.79 -13.58
C PHE A 227 2.24 -16.47 -12.57
N VAL A 228 1.86 -16.43 -11.28
CA VAL A 228 2.66 -16.92 -10.16
C VAL A 228 2.02 -18.17 -9.61
N ASP A 229 2.79 -19.24 -9.46
CA ASP A 229 2.38 -20.43 -8.74
C ASP A 229 2.54 -20.17 -7.23
N LEU A 230 1.43 -19.73 -6.61
CA LEU A 230 1.40 -19.37 -5.19
C LEU A 230 1.68 -20.57 -4.28
N ASP A 231 1.31 -21.77 -4.71
CA ASP A 231 1.54 -23.01 -3.94
C ASP A 231 3.05 -23.31 -3.86
N ALA A 232 3.77 -23.11 -4.96
CA ALA A 232 5.23 -23.28 -5.00
C ALA A 232 5.98 -22.23 -4.15
N ILE A 233 5.47 -21.00 -4.05
CA ILE A 233 6.06 -19.95 -3.20
C ILE A 233 5.79 -20.24 -1.73
N ALA A 234 4.56 -20.59 -1.37
CA ALA A 234 4.21 -20.94 0.01
C ALA A 234 5.02 -22.13 0.53
N GLU A 235 5.27 -23.16 -0.34
CA GLU A 235 6.18 -24.26 0.01
C GLU A 235 7.63 -23.82 0.20
N GLN A 236 8.10 -22.82 -0.53
CA GLN A 236 9.46 -22.30 -0.41
C GLN A 236 9.62 -21.39 0.80
N GLU A 237 8.63 -20.58 1.12
CA GLU A 237 8.60 -19.77 2.34
C GLU A 237 8.51 -20.66 3.58
N ALA A 238 7.65 -21.69 3.57
CA ALA A 238 7.58 -22.67 4.64
C ALA A 238 8.90 -23.44 4.84
N LYS A 239 9.66 -23.68 3.76
CA LYS A 239 11.02 -24.27 3.83
C LYS A 239 12.08 -23.29 4.31
N LYS A 240 11.92 -21.97 4.07
CA LYS A 240 12.81 -20.91 4.60
C LYS A 240 12.60 -20.72 6.11
N ASP A 241 11.36 -20.66 6.56
CA ASP A 241 11.02 -20.55 7.99
C ASP A 241 11.45 -21.80 8.79
N GLN A 242 11.56 -22.96 8.12
CA GLN A 242 12.09 -24.18 8.73
C GLN A 242 13.64 -24.18 8.85
N ASN A 243 14.34 -23.30 8.16
CA ASN A 243 15.82 -23.20 8.18
C ASN A 243 16.35 -22.04 9.02
N ASP A 244 15.51 -21.32 9.75
CA ASP A 244 15.93 -20.20 10.61
C ASP A 244 16.43 -20.66 12.00
N PHE A 245 16.97 -21.88 12.04
CA PHE A 245 17.73 -22.34 13.21
C PHE A 245 19.17 -21.84 13.11
N ASP A 246 19.69 -21.33 14.21
CA ASP A 246 21.14 -21.06 14.31
C ASP A 246 21.89 -22.32 13.85
N PRO A 247 22.72 -22.25 12.80
CA PRO A 247 23.47 -23.37 12.29
C PRO A 247 24.29 -24.10 13.37
N PHE A 248 24.55 -23.41 14.50
CA PHE A 248 25.22 -23.97 15.65
C PHE A 248 24.36 -25.00 16.40
N LEU A 249 23.04 -24.84 16.44
CA LEU A 249 22.10 -25.75 17.12
C LEU A 249 21.98 -27.11 16.41
N LEU A 250 22.24 -27.12 15.10
CA LEU A 250 22.22 -28.33 14.27
C LEU A 250 23.54 -29.14 14.35
N ARG A 251 24.54 -28.60 15.04
CA ARG A 251 25.82 -29.31 15.22
C ARG A 251 25.72 -30.41 16.26
N SER A 252 26.64 -31.41 16.12
CA SER A 252 26.75 -32.52 17.05
C SER A 252 27.21 -32.04 18.43
N ILE A 253 26.70 -32.65 19.51
CA ILE A 253 27.19 -32.43 20.88
C ILE A 253 28.70 -32.72 21.04
N GLU A 254 29.31 -33.46 20.12
CA GLU A 254 30.77 -33.70 20.12
C GLU A 254 31.61 -32.46 19.91
N GLU A 255 31.06 -31.45 19.23
CA GLU A 255 31.71 -30.16 19.01
C GLU A 255 31.77 -29.24 20.26
N LEU A 256 31.05 -29.62 21.29
CA LEU A 256 31.05 -28.89 22.58
C LEU A 256 32.29 -29.24 23.45
N GLU A 257 33.20 -30.13 22.98
CA GLU A 257 34.42 -30.54 23.67
C GLU A 257 34.16 -30.99 25.14
N LEU A 258 33.04 -31.63 25.39
CA LEU A 258 32.69 -32.19 26.68
C LEU A 258 33.56 -33.43 27.01
N THR A 259 33.67 -33.76 28.29
CA THR A 259 34.32 -35.01 28.67
C THR A 259 33.64 -36.22 28.01
N VAL A 260 34.43 -37.25 27.64
CA VAL A 260 33.95 -38.49 27.01
C VAL A 260 32.81 -39.13 27.81
N ARG A 261 32.82 -38.98 29.14
CA ARG A 261 31.77 -39.48 30.03
C ARG A 261 30.47 -38.69 29.85
N SER A 262 30.54 -37.36 29.80
CA SER A 262 29.37 -36.50 29.61
C SER A 262 28.75 -36.74 28.23
N THR A 263 29.55 -36.82 27.18
CA THR A 263 29.09 -37.09 25.80
C THR A 263 28.41 -38.45 25.67
N ASN A 264 29.00 -39.50 26.27
CA ASN A 264 28.38 -40.84 26.23
C ASN A 264 27.06 -40.93 27.01
N CYS A 265 26.92 -40.21 28.11
CA CYS A 265 25.65 -40.13 28.85
C CYS A 265 24.56 -39.42 28.05
N LEU A 266 24.88 -38.35 27.33
CA LEU A 266 23.94 -37.61 26.49
C LEU A 266 23.51 -38.48 25.28
N LYS A 267 24.44 -39.16 24.63
CA LYS A 267 24.13 -40.07 23.51
C LYS A 267 23.24 -41.25 23.94
N ALA A 268 23.42 -41.76 25.16
CA ALA A 268 22.57 -42.85 25.71
C ALA A 268 21.10 -42.39 25.87
N GLU A 269 20.85 -41.11 26.04
CA GLU A 269 19.51 -40.49 26.10
C GLU A 269 19.03 -39.97 24.74
N SER A 270 19.67 -40.39 23.65
CA SER A 270 19.32 -39.95 22.28
C SER A 270 19.44 -38.43 22.04
N ILE A 271 20.31 -37.76 22.79
CA ILE A 271 20.64 -36.35 22.59
C ILE A 271 21.88 -36.30 21.69
N PHE A 272 21.72 -35.95 20.42
CA PHE A 272 22.79 -35.91 19.42
C PHE A 272 23.15 -34.51 18.97
N LEU A 273 22.21 -33.59 19.01
CA LEU A 273 22.39 -32.22 18.56
C LEU A 273 22.43 -31.26 19.76
N ILE A 274 23.10 -30.12 19.55
CA ILE A 274 23.19 -29.05 20.57
C ILE A 274 21.79 -28.52 20.88
N GLY A 275 20.89 -28.41 19.89
CA GLY A 275 19.51 -28.00 20.08
C GLY A 275 18.69 -28.95 20.97
N ASP A 276 18.91 -30.28 20.85
CA ASP A 276 18.26 -31.28 21.73
C ASP A 276 18.68 -31.10 23.18
N LEU A 277 19.95 -30.74 23.41
CA LEU A 277 20.50 -30.51 24.73
C LEU A 277 19.92 -29.26 25.39
N ILE A 278 19.80 -28.15 24.65
CA ILE A 278 19.29 -26.88 25.16
C ILE A 278 17.82 -26.98 25.55
N HIS A 279 17.04 -27.79 24.82
CA HIS A 279 15.63 -27.99 25.08
C HIS A 279 15.36 -28.78 26.39
N ARG A 280 16.36 -29.49 26.93
CA ARG A 280 16.23 -30.22 28.18
C ARG A 280 16.41 -29.30 29.39
N SER A 281 15.56 -29.52 30.40
CA SER A 281 15.72 -28.85 31.68
C SER A 281 16.84 -29.48 32.52
N GLU A 282 17.45 -28.71 33.43
CA GLU A 282 18.43 -29.23 34.38
C GLU A 282 17.90 -30.44 35.17
N PHE A 283 16.60 -30.39 35.50
CA PHE A 283 15.96 -31.45 36.28
C PHE A 283 15.84 -32.75 35.47
N ASP A 284 15.60 -32.66 34.20
CA ASP A 284 15.53 -33.82 33.32
C ASP A 284 16.90 -34.46 33.11
N LEU A 285 17.94 -33.65 32.94
CA LEU A 285 19.32 -34.13 32.84
C LEU A 285 19.83 -34.78 34.13
N LEU A 286 19.39 -34.33 35.30
CA LEU A 286 19.74 -34.96 36.58
C LEU A 286 19.05 -36.29 36.81
N LYS A 287 17.94 -36.61 36.13
CA LYS A 287 17.28 -37.90 36.17
C LYS A 287 17.99 -38.97 35.34
N THR A 288 18.86 -38.57 34.43
CA THR A 288 19.62 -39.50 33.59
C THR A 288 20.59 -40.35 34.41
N PRO A 289 20.56 -41.65 34.22
CA PRO A 289 21.53 -42.49 34.90
C PRO A 289 22.95 -42.16 34.46
N ASN A 290 23.87 -42.09 35.45
CA ASN A 290 25.30 -41.79 35.26
C ASN A 290 25.69 -40.33 34.94
N LEU A 291 24.76 -39.36 34.85
CA LEU A 291 25.07 -37.94 34.72
C LEU A 291 25.09 -37.30 36.12
N GLY A 292 26.28 -36.97 36.62
CA GLY A 292 26.47 -36.37 37.92
C GLY A 292 26.43 -34.84 37.91
N LYS A 293 26.30 -34.23 39.11
CA LYS A 293 26.33 -32.74 39.23
C LYS A 293 27.57 -32.09 38.65
N LYS A 294 28.71 -32.76 38.65
CA LYS A 294 29.96 -32.27 38.03
C LYS A 294 29.84 -32.18 36.52
N SER A 295 29.30 -33.18 35.85
CA SER A 295 29.06 -33.21 34.41
C SER A 295 27.97 -32.19 33.99
N LEU A 296 26.97 -31.96 34.84
CA LEU A 296 25.97 -30.92 34.56
C LEU A 296 26.57 -29.51 34.61
N ASN A 297 27.44 -29.22 35.59
CA ASN A 297 28.12 -27.94 35.69
C ASN A 297 29.06 -27.74 34.47
N GLU A 298 29.81 -28.76 34.07
CA GLU A 298 30.62 -28.71 32.83
C GLU A 298 29.79 -28.36 31.61
N ILE A 299 28.63 -28.99 31.41
CA ILE A 299 27.72 -28.71 30.30
C ILE A 299 27.23 -27.26 30.37
N LYS A 300 26.84 -26.75 31.56
CA LYS A 300 26.43 -25.37 31.75
C LYS A 300 27.54 -24.36 31.41
N ASP A 301 28.75 -24.61 31.90
CA ASP A 301 29.88 -23.72 31.67
C ASP A 301 30.25 -23.64 30.19
N VAL A 302 30.19 -24.78 29.46
CA VAL A 302 30.43 -24.83 28.02
C VAL A 302 29.31 -24.12 27.23
N LEU A 303 28.03 -24.34 27.59
CA LEU A 303 26.90 -23.66 26.96
C LEU A 303 26.94 -22.15 27.24
N ALA A 304 27.25 -21.74 28.46
CA ALA A 304 27.35 -20.33 28.83
C ALA A 304 28.51 -19.61 28.05
N SER A 305 29.62 -20.33 27.76
CA SER A 305 30.70 -19.78 26.91
C SER A 305 30.27 -19.52 25.47
N LYS A 306 29.12 -20.04 25.04
CA LYS A 306 28.51 -19.88 23.72
C LYS A 306 27.21 -19.09 23.76
N ASP A 307 26.94 -18.37 24.86
CA ASP A 307 25.72 -17.58 25.12
C ASP A 307 24.42 -18.43 25.10
N LEU A 308 24.52 -19.72 25.40
CA LEU A 308 23.40 -20.66 25.45
C LEU A 308 23.11 -21.10 26.90
N SER A 309 21.85 -21.49 27.18
CA SER A 309 21.46 -22.01 28.50
C SER A 309 20.52 -23.20 28.37
N LEU A 310 20.52 -24.09 29.40
CA LEU A 310 19.58 -25.20 29.47
C LEU A 310 18.15 -24.71 29.73
N GLY A 311 17.16 -25.34 29.09
CA GLY A 311 15.76 -24.99 29.23
C GLY A 311 15.33 -23.81 28.33
N MET A 312 16.13 -23.43 27.32
CA MET A 312 15.73 -22.46 26.31
C MET A 312 14.65 -23.08 25.40
N ASN A 313 13.57 -22.33 25.22
CA ASN A 313 12.50 -22.75 24.29
C ASN A 313 12.89 -22.26 22.89
N VAL A 314 13.32 -23.17 22.02
CA VAL A 314 13.55 -22.88 20.60
C VAL A 314 12.25 -23.25 19.87
N GLU A 315 11.55 -22.25 19.32
CA GLU A 315 10.33 -22.46 18.56
C GLU A 315 10.60 -23.38 17.37
N ASN A 316 9.71 -24.37 17.15
CA ASN A 316 9.78 -25.37 16.08
C ASN A 316 10.92 -26.42 16.16
N TRP A 317 11.52 -26.68 17.33
CA TRP A 317 12.44 -27.80 17.52
C TRP A 317 11.69 -29.10 17.88
N PRO A 318 12.05 -30.30 17.36
CA PRO A 318 13.16 -30.64 16.47
C PRO A 318 12.88 -30.34 14.99
N PRO A 319 13.91 -30.07 14.17
CA PRO A 319 13.73 -29.90 12.73
C PRO A 319 13.16 -31.20 12.16
N VAL A 320 12.05 -31.10 11.46
CA VAL A 320 11.44 -32.23 10.74
C VAL A 320 12.37 -32.57 9.59
N GLY A 321 13.05 -33.75 9.67
CA GLY A 321 14.00 -34.25 8.70
C GLY A 321 13.34 -34.71 7.39
#